data_79cf710061bf8400f3d023339ad46e18
#
_entry.id   79cf710061bf8400f3d023339ad46e18
#
_cell.length_a   1.000
_cell.length_b   1.000
_cell.length_c   1.000
_cell.angle_alpha   90.00
_cell.angle_beta   90.00
_cell.angle_gamma   90.00
#
_symmetry.space_group_name_H-M   'P 1'
#
loop_
_entity.id
_entity.type
_entity.pdbx_description
1 polymer ?
#
loop_
_entity_poly.entity_id
_entity_poly.type
_entity_poly.pdbx_seq_one_letter_code
_entity_poly.pdbx_strand_id
1 'polypeptide(L)'
;LGVTPSFFAAHTFFWGDRHAGIFMGPERAANMSPAKWAQDAGVRFSSHMDTPVTPMRPLKAVWSPVERKTKTGVVLGPDQRIDRMSALRAVTIDAAWQVFMDDEIGSIEPGKLADLVVLSGSPLTAPDLRELLVDMTLIEGVTYFERLVD
;
A
#
# COMPACT_ATOMS: atom_id res chain seq x y z
N LEU A 1 19.55 -12.08 8.50
CA LEU A 1 18.86 -11.99 9.78
C LEU A 1 17.38 -12.39 9.73
N GLY A 2 16.78 -12.58 8.53
CA GLY A 2 15.35 -12.93 8.38
C GLY A 2 14.36 -11.83 8.80
N VAL A 3 14.82 -10.58 8.93
CA VAL A 3 13.97 -9.44 9.27
C VAL A 3 13.32 -8.89 8.00
N THR A 4 12.00 -8.67 8.04
CA THR A 4 11.22 -8.07 6.96
C THR A 4 10.53 -6.80 7.45
N PRO A 5 10.61 -5.68 6.73
CA PRO A 5 9.96 -4.44 7.13
C PRO A 5 8.48 -4.41 6.75
N SER A 6 7.69 -3.72 7.57
CA SER A 6 6.36 -3.24 7.20
C SER A 6 6.41 -1.72 7.14
N PHE A 7 6.20 -1.14 5.95
CA PHE A 7 6.36 0.30 5.76
C PHE A 7 5.04 1.06 5.96
N PHE A 8 5.09 2.11 6.76
CA PHE A 8 4.03 3.10 6.83
C PHE A 8 4.25 4.19 5.75
N ALA A 9 4.14 3.80 4.48
CA ALA A 9 4.40 4.73 3.37
C ALA A 9 3.44 5.93 3.34
N ALA A 10 2.24 5.81 3.91
CA ALA A 10 1.27 6.89 4.03
C ALA A 10 1.76 8.09 4.89
N HIS A 11 2.82 7.92 5.71
CA HIS A 11 3.54 9.02 6.36
C HIS A 11 3.93 10.12 5.38
N THR A 12 4.37 9.76 4.18
CA THR A 12 4.72 10.72 3.13
C THR A 12 3.58 11.68 2.85
N PHE A 13 2.35 11.17 2.72
CA PHE A 13 1.19 12.00 2.47
C PHE A 13 0.77 12.81 3.70
N PHE A 14 0.63 12.16 4.85
CA PHE A 14 0.02 12.81 6.02
C PHE A 14 0.94 13.81 6.71
N TRP A 15 2.24 13.53 6.77
CA TRP A 15 3.22 14.32 7.53
C TRP A 15 4.50 14.64 6.77
N GLY A 16 4.62 14.29 5.49
CA GLY A 16 5.84 14.46 4.70
C GLY A 16 6.34 15.90 4.70
N ASP A 17 5.44 16.89 4.55
CA ASP A 17 5.80 18.31 4.61
C ASP A 17 6.42 18.69 5.97
N ARG A 18 5.88 18.17 7.07
CA ARG A 18 6.40 18.41 8.42
C ARG A 18 7.70 17.67 8.69
N HIS A 19 7.81 16.45 8.19
CA HIS A 19 9.06 15.69 8.30
C HIS A 19 10.20 16.39 7.58
N ALA A 20 9.96 16.88 6.37
CA ALA A 20 10.95 17.59 5.59
C ALA A 20 11.29 18.96 6.17
N GLY A 21 10.27 19.72 6.61
CA GLY A 21 10.46 21.13 7.03
C GLY A 21 10.81 21.31 8.51
N ILE A 22 10.44 20.37 9.40
CA ILE A 22 10.52 20.59 10.85
C ILE A 22 11.31 19.48 11.55
N PHE A 23 10.97 18.18 11.30
CA PHE A 23 11.42 17.14 12.21
C PHE A 23 12.75 16.51 11.84
N MET A 24 13.03 16.24 10.57
CA MET A 24 14.20 15.48 10.18
C MET A 24 15.00 16.09 9.03
N GLY A 25 14.49 17.18 8.42
CA GLY A 25 15.08 17.81 7.25
C GLY A 25 14.81 17.05 5.94
N PRO A 26 15.01 17.74 4.80
CA PRO A 26 14.60 17.22 3.49
C PRO A 26 15.31 15.92 3.10
N GLU A 27 16.60 15.83 3.38
CA GLU A 27 17.43 14.67 2.99
C GLU A 27 16.97 13.37 3.67
N ARG A 28 16.77 13.39 4.99
CA ARG A 28 16.29 12.19 5.74
C ARG A 28 14.83 11.90 5.43
N ALA A 29 14.00 12.93 5.29
CA ALA A 29 12.60 12.77 4.94
C ALA A 29 12.41 12.16 3.54
N ALA A 30 13.29 12.46 2.59
CA ALA A 30 13.29 11.84 1.26
C ALA A 30 13.47 10.31 1.32
N ASN A 31 14.17 9.83 2.34
CA ASN A 31 14.48 8.40 2.50
C ASN A 31 13.57 7.68 3.51
N MET A 32 12.53 8.32 4.02
CA MET A 32 11.61 7.62 4.92
C MET A 32 10.76 6.60 4.16
N SER A 33 10.45 5.46 4.81
CA SER A 33 9.77 4.31 4.18
C SER A 33 10.45 3.92 2.85
N PRO A 34 11.70 3.44 2.87
CA PRO A 34 12.54 3.27 1.69
C PRO A 34 12.19 1.97 0.95
N ALA A 35 10.97 1.92 0.37
CA ALA A 35 10.44 0.74 -0.31
C ALA A 35 11.29 0.34 -1.54
N LYS A 36 11.83 1.34 -2.27
CA LYS A 36 12.69 1.05 -3.42
C LYS A 36 14.01 0.41 -3.01
N TRP A 37 14.64 0.88 -1.94
CA TRP A 37 15.85 0.23 -1.42
C TRP A 37 15.60 -1.20 -0.98
N ALA A 38 14.46 -1.47 -0.32
CA ALA A 38 14.09 -2.84 0.04
C ALA A 38 13.92 -3.71 -1.20
N GLN A 39 13.20 -3.20 -2.22
CA GLN A 39 13.00 -3.88 -3.50
C GLN A 39 14.34 -4.19 -4.20
N ASP A 40 15.23 -3.21 -4.31
CA ASP A 40 16.53 -3.34 -4.98
C ASP A 40 17.46 -4.32 -4.24
N ALA A 41 17.33 -4.40 -2.92
CA ALA A 41 18.05 -5.35 -2.09
C ALA A 41 17.43 -6.77 -2.06
N GLY A 42 16.32 -7.00 -2.77
CA GLY A 42 15.58 -8.25 -2.75
C GLY A 42 14.93 -8.56 -1.40
N VAL A 43 14.71 -7.54 -0.56
CA VAL A 43 14.05 -7.69 0.74
C VAL A 43 12.55 -7.58 0.54
N ARG A 44 11.82 -8.65 0.88
CA ARG A 44 10.35 -8.66 0.86
C ARG A 44 9.81 -7.76 1.96
N PHE A 45 8.75 -6.99 1.69
CA PHE A 45 8.17 -6.03 2.63
C PHE A 45 6.66 -5.94 2.46
N SER A 46 5.97 -5.48 3.50
CA SER A 46 4.56 -5.10 3.43
C SER A 46 4.37 -3.59 3.58
N SER A 47 3.15 -3.12 3.31
CA SER A 47 2.72 -1.73 3.52
C SER A 47 1.47 -1.70 4.38
N HIS A 48 1.43 -0.80 5.37
CA HIS A 48 0.31 -0.66 6.31
C HIS A 48 -0.18 0.79 6.43
N MET A 49 -1.32 0.97 7.11
CA MET A 49 -1.96 2.28 7.32
C MET A 49 -1.88 2.78 8.76
N ASP A 50 -1.49 1.91 9.70
CA ASP A 50 -1.39 2.24 11.13
C ASP A 50 -2.72 2.80 11.71
N THR A 51 -3.83 2.17 11.34
CA THR A 51 -5.16 2.55 11.83
C THR A 51 -5.26 2.32 13.35
N PRO A 52 -5.77 3.27 14.15
CA PRO A 52 -6.53 4.48 13.78
C PRO A 52 -5.71 5.77 13.60
N VAL A 53 -4.38 5.70 13.58
CA VAL A 53 -3.51 6.87 13.36
C VAL A 53 -3.80 7.53 12.01
N THR A 54 -4.09 6.71 11.00
CA THR A 54 -4.69 7.17 9.74
C THR A 54 -5.97 6.40 9.44
N PRO A 55 -6.88 6.97 8.62
CA PRO A 55 -8.07 6.24 8.18
C PRO A 55 -7.72 4.95 7.45
N MET A 56 -8.50 3.88 7.67
CA MET A 56 -8.36 2.61 6.96
C MET A 56 -8.69 2.81 5.47
N ARG A 57 -7.67 2.96 4.65
CA ARG A 57 -7.77 3.13 3.19
C ARG A 57 -6.69 2.32 2.48
N PRO A 58 -6.88 1.02 2.23
CA PRO A 58 -5.86 0.15 1.64
C PRO A 58 -5.30 0.67 0.31
N LEU A 59 -6.14 1.22 -0.57
CA LEU A 59 -5.67 1.82 -1.83
C LEU A 59 -4.72 3.01 -1.62
N LYS A 60 -4.79 3.68 -0.45
CA LYS A 60 -3.81 4.72 -0.10
C LYS A 60 -2.47 4.12 0.33
N ALA A 61 -2.46 2.93 0.96
CA ALA A 61 -1.22 2.21 1.24
C ALA A 61 -0.50 1.80 -0.06
N VAL A 62 -1.27 1.53 -1.14
CA VAL A 62 -0.74 1.29 -2.49
C VAL A 62 -0.28 2.60 -3.15
N TRP A 63 -1.10 3.64 -3.10
CA TRP A 63 -0.83 4.92 -3.74
C TRP A 63 0.41 5.64 -3.18
N SER A 64 0.58 5.60 -1.86
CA SER A 64 1.63 6.39 -1.18
C SER A 64 3.06 6.04 -1.60
N PRO A 65 3.48 4.77 -1.67
CA PRO A 65 4.84 4.42 -2.11
C PRO A 65 5.03 4.60 -3.62
N VAL A 66 3.96 4.61 -4.42
CA VAL A 66 4.00 4.86 -5.87
C VAL A 66 4.18 6.34 -6.17
N GLU A 67 3.37 7.19 -5.57
CA GLU A 67 3.36 8.62 -5.87
C GLU A 67 4.30 9.45 -4.99
N ARG A 68 4.47 9.06 -3.74
CA ARG A 68 5.26 9.76 -2.72
C ARG A 68 4.95 11.26 -2.60
N LYS A 69 3.68 11.59 -2.85
CA LYS A 69 3.18 12.98 -2.76
C LYS A 69 2.73 13.31 -1.36
N THR A 70 3.13 14.47 -0.86
CA THR A 70 2.65 15.08 0.39
C THR A 70 1.26 15.70 0.21
N LYS A 71 0.66 16.20 1.29
CA LYS A 71 -0.62 16.95 1.22
C LYS A 71 -0.54 18.21 0.37
N THR A 72 0.62 18.86 0.34
CA THR A 72 0.84 20.08 -0.48
C THR A 72 1.21 19.73 -1.93
N GLY A 73 1.31 18.43 -2.27
CA GLY A 73 1.63 17.97 -3.62
C GLY A 73 3.13 17.85 -3.92
N VAL A 74 3.99 18.12 -2.95
CA VAL A 74 5.44 17.93 -3.10
C VAL A 74 5.75 16.45 -3.21
N VAL A 75 6.58 16.05 -4.18
CA VAL A 75 7.10 14.70 -4.28
C VAL A 75 8.31 14.56 -3.36
N LEU A 76 8.17 13.71 -2.35
CA LEU A 76 9.20 13.50 -1.34
C LEU A 76 9.97 12.21 -1.61
N GLY A 77 11.25 12.34 -1.98
CA GLY A 77 12.14 11.22 -2.29
C GLY A 77 11.67 10.41 -3.51
N PRO A 78 11.67 10.99 -4.73
CA PRO A 78 11.21 10.32 -5.95
C PRO A 78 11.94 9.02 -6.24
N ASP A 79 13.21 8.91 -5.83
CA ASP A 79 14.03 7.70 -6.01
C ASP A 79 13.57 6.52 -5.14
N GLN A 80 12.69 6.76 -4.17
CA GLN A 80 12.08 5.71 -3.35
C GLN A 80 10.71 5.25 -3.88
N ARG A 81 10.29 5.67 -5.07
CA ARG A 81 9.08 5.19 -5.72
C ARG A 81 9.22 3.74 -6.15
N ILE A 82 8.16 2.99 -5.97
CA ILE A 82 8.00 1.64 -6.52
C ILE A 82 6.87 1.61 -7.54
N ASP A 83 6.84 0.59 -8.37
CA ASP A 83 5.74 0.37 -9.32
C ASP A 83 4.46 -0.09 -8.61
N ARG A 84 3.32 0.01 -9.31
CA ARG A 84 2.00 -0.32 -8.78
C ARG A 84 1.83 -1.79 -8.44
N MET A 85 2.43 -2.68 -9.22
CA MET A 85 2.34 -4.12 -8.94
C MET A 85 3.07 -4.45 -7.64
N SER A 86 4.27 -3.93 -7.44
CA SER A 86 5.02 -4.09 -6.19
C SER A 86 4.26 -3.52 -4.99
N ALA A 87 3.62 -2.35 -5.16
CA ALA A 87 2.81 -1.75 -4.10
C ALA A 87 1.53 -2.56 -3.78
N LEU A 88 0.89 -3.16 -4.79
CA LEU A 88 -0.24 -4.07 -4.58
C LEU A 88 0.19 -5.35 -3.86
N ARG A 89 1.30 -5.96 -4.28
CA ARG A 89 1.87 -7.13 -3.60
C ARG A 89 2.14 -6.84 -2.13
N ALA A 90 2.65 -5.65 -1.81
CA ALA A 90 2.96 -5.25 -0.43
C ALA A 90 1.74 -5.18 0.51
N VAL A 91 0.52 -5.07 -0.02
CA VAL A 91 -0.74 -5.08 0.75
C VAL A 91 -1.55 -6.37 0.56
N THR A 92 -1.05 -7.32 -0.22
CA THR A 92 -1.71 -8.60 -0.50
C THR A 92 -0.78 -9.76 -0.17
N ILE A 93 -0.18 -10.41 -1.15
CA ILE A 93 0.62 -11.63 -0.98
C ILE A 93 1.85 -11.43 -0.09
N ASP A 94 2.51 -10.26 -0.15
CA ASP A 94 3.69 -10.01 0.68
C ASP A 94 3.30 -9.71 2.14
N ALA A 95 2.11 -9.12 2.36
CA ALA A 95 1.55 -8.97 3.70
C ALA A 95 1.10 -10.33 4.27
N ALA A 96 0.45 -11.19 3.46
CA ALA A 96 0.07 -12.54 3.85
C ALA A 96 1.30 -13.38 4.24
N TRP A 97 2.36 -13.32 3.42
CA TRP A 97 3.62 -13.99 3.70
C TRP A 97 4.25 -13.53 5.03
N GLN A 98 4.20 -12.24 5.34
CA GLN A 98 4.79 -11.70 6.57
C GLN A 98 4.13 -12.26 7.83
N VAL A 99 2.87 -12.69 7.74
CA VAL A 99 2.11 -13.32 8.83
C VAL A 99 1.97 -14.84 8.66
N PHE A 100 2.71 -15.45 7.71
CA PHE A 100 2.74 -16.89 7.44
C PHE A 100 1.39 -17.45 6.96
N MET A 101 0.65 -16.67 6.17
CA MET A 101 -0.65 -17.05 5.61
C MET A 101 -0.68 -17.01 4.07
N ASP A 102 0.46 -16.94 3.43
CA ASP A 102 0.54 -16.82 1.97
C ASP A 102 0.15 -18.10 1.22
N ASP A 103 0.06 -19.24 1.89
CA ASP A 103 -0.53 -20.47 1.36
C ASP A 103 -2.08 -20.44 1.37
N GLU A 104 -2.69 -19.58 2.19
CA GLU A 104 -4.14 -19.52 2.40
C GLU A 104 -4.80 -18.29 1.77
N ILE A 105 -4.11 -17.13 1.77
CA ILE A 105 -4.65 -15.84 1.31
C ILE A 105 -3.61 -15.02 0.53
N GLY A 106 -4.00 -13.83 0.07
CA GLY A 106 -3.11 -12.82 -0.50
C GLY A 106 -2.90 -12.92 -2.01
N SER A 107 -3.35 -13.98 -2.66
CA SER A 107 -3.35 -14.14 -4.12
C SER A 107 -4.59 -14.91 -4.60
N ILE A 108 -4.95 -14.71 -5.87
CA ILE A 108 -6.06 -15.42 -6.50
C ILE A 108 -5.52 -16.71 -7.13
N GLU A 109 -5.56 -17.80 -6.36
CA GLU A 109 -5.05 -19.10 -6.76
C GLU A 109 -6.01 -20.21 -6.31
N PRO A 110 -6.15 -21.31 -7.08
CA PRO A 110 -6.96 -22.45 -6.66
C PRO A 110 -6.50 -23.01 -5.31
N GLY A 111 -7.43 -23.21 -4.40
CA GLY A 111 -7.17 -23.74 -3.05
C GLY A 111 -7.02 -22.68 -1.96
N LYS A 112 -6.89 -21.41 -2.32
CA LYS A 112 -6.88 -20.31 -1.35
C LYS A 112 -8.30 -19.81 -1.03
N LEU A 113 -8.43 -19.17 0.10
CA LEU A 113 -9.67 -18.51 0.52
C LEU A 113 -10.02 -17.39 -0.47
N ALA A 114 -11.31 -17.28 -0.79
CA ALA A 114 -11.81 -16.25 -1.70
C ALA A 114 -12.03 -14.90 -0.97
N ASP A 115 -10.95 -14.38 -0.40
CA ASP A 115 -10.88 -13.02 0.17
C ASP A 115 -10.58 -12.04 -0.95
N LEU A 116 -11.63 -11.49 -1.54
CA LEU A 116 -11.55 -10.73 -2.77
C LEU A 116 -12.12 -9.32 -2.62
N VAL A 117 -11.58 -8.39 -3.40
CA VAL A 117 -12.16 -7.07 -3.60
C VAL A 117 -12.39 -6.82 -5.08
N VAL A 118 -13.58 -6.35 -5.42
CA VAL A 118 -13.92 -5.85 -6.75
C VAL A 118 -13.82 -4.33 -6.72
N LEU A 119 -13.06 -3.78 -7.64
CA LEU A 119 -12.83 -2.34 -7.77
C LEU A 119 -13.52 -1.81 -9.02
N SER A 120 -13.92 -0.54 -9.01
CA SER A 120 -14.54 0.17 -10.14
C SER A 120 -13.64 0.31 -11.37
N GLY A 121 -12.38 -0.10 -11.27
CA GLY A 121 -11.40 -0.07 -12.36
C GLY A 121 -10.09 -0.74 -11.97
N SER A 122 -9.20 -0.86 -12.95
CA SER A 122 -7.91 -1.53 -12.73
C SER A 122 -6.98 -0.67 -11.88
N PRO A 123 -6.46 -1.18 -10.74
CA PRO A 123 -5.49 -0.46 -9.92
C PRO A 123 -4.14 -0.29 -10.61
N LEU A 124 -3.87 -1.07 -11.67
CA LEU A 124 -2.63 -0.96 -12.43
C LEU A 124 -2.65 0.21 -13.42
N THR A 125 -3.82 0.56 -13.95
CA THR A 125 -3.96 1.53 -15.06
C THR A 125 -4.79 2.76 -14.74
N ALA A 126 -5.51 2.78 -13.61
CA ALA A 126 -6.30 3.93 -13.19
C ALA A 126 -5.45 5.21 -13.13
N PRO A 127 -5.95 6.36 -13.59
CA PRO A 127 -5.23 7.64 -13.50
C PRO A 127 -4.85 7.99 -12.05
N ASP A 128 -5.77 7.81 -11.12
CA ASP A 128 -5.52 7.98 -9.67
C ASP A 128 -6.14 6.81 -8.89
N LEU A 129 -5.30 6.11 -8.14
CA LEU A 129 -5.73 5.00 -7.28
C LEU A 129 -6.71 5.42 -6.18
N ARG A 130 -6.71 6.71 -5.81
CA ARG A 130 -7.56 7.24 -4.74
C ARG A 130 -9.02 7.44 -5.19
N GLU A 131 -9.26 7.46 -6.51
CA GLU A 131 -10.58 7.61 -7.12
C GLU A 131 -11.26 6.26 -7.36
N LEU A 132 -10.52 5.17 -7.27
CA LEU A 132 -11.10 3.83 -7.35
C LEU A 132 -12.04 3.59 -6.17
N LEU A 133 -13.23 3.09 -6.49
CA LEU A 133 -14.24 2.69 -5.53
C LEU A 133 -14.18 1.18 -5.33
N VAL A 134 -14.53 0.74 -4.13
CA VAL A 134 -14.78 -0.67 -3.86
C VAL A 134 -16.24 -0.96 -4.26
N ASP A 135 -16.43 -1.87 -5.19
CA ASP A 135 -17.74 -2.30 -5.64
C ASP A 135 -18.25 -3.49 -4.83
N MET A 136 -17.33 -4.40 -4.46
CA MET A 136 -17.67 -5.56 -3.64
C MET A 136 -16.47 -6.01 -2.81
N THR A 137 -16.75 -6.54 -1.63
CA THR A 137 -15.77 -7.24 -0.80
C THR A 137 -16.33 -8.61 -0.43
N LEU A 138 -15.52 -9.65 -0.66
CA LEU A 138 -15.84 -11.03 -0.28
C LEU A 138 -14.84 -11.49 0.78
N ILE A 139 -15.32 -12.27 1.74
CA ILE A 139 -14.50 -12.98 2.73
C ILE A 139 -14.93 -14.44 2.66
N GLU A 140 -13.97 -15.33 2.40
CA GLU A 140 -14.22 -16.77 2.20
C GLU A 140 -15.31 -17.04 1.14
N GLY A 141 -15.39 -16.18 0.11
CA GLY A 141 -16.41 -16.28 -0.95
C GLY A 141 -17.79 -15.72 -0.58
N VAL A 142 -18.01 -15.26 0.65
CA VAL A 142 -19.26 -14.63 1.09
C VAL A 142 -19.18 -13.13 0.89
N THR A 143 -20.20 -12.52 0.26
CA THR A 143 -20.27 -11.06 0.06
C THR A 143 -20.50 -10.37 1.41
N TYR A 144 -19.55 -9.55 1.80
CA TYR A 144 -19.59 -8.73 3.02
C TYR A 144 -20.02 -7.30 2.76
N PHE A 145 -19.66 -6.79 1.59
CA PHE A 145 -20.01 -5.44 1.15
C PHE A 145 -20.29 -5.48 -0.35
N GLU A 146 -21.33 -4.78 -0.77
CA GLU A 146 -21.66 -4.52 -2.16
C GLU A 146 -22.15 -3.07 -2.26
N ARG A 147 -21.54 -2.32 -3.19
CA ARG A 147 -21.95 -0.94 -3.47
C ARG A 147 -23.22 -0.93 -4.31
N LEU A 148 -24.27 -0.34 -3.79
CA LEU A 148 -25.49 -0.10 -4.59
C LEU A 148 -25.15 0.94 -5.65
N VAL A 149 -25.43 0.60 -6.91
CA VAL A 149 -25.35 1.53 -8.06
C VAL A 149 -26.79 1.94 -8.36
N ASP A 150 -27.11 3.21 -8.10
CA ASP A 150 -28.39 3.81 -8.46
C ASP A 150 -28.46 4.06 -9.98
#